data_d1a1be09332c1d86b8f86f9434b55845
#
_entry.id   d1a1be09332c1d86b8f86f9434b55845
#
_cell.length_a   1.000
_cell.length_b   1.000
_cell.length_c   1.000
_cell.angle_alpha   90.00
_cell.angle_beta   90.00
_cell.angle_gamma   90.00
#
_symmetry.space_group_name_H-M   'P 1'
#
loop_
_entity.id
_entity.type
_entity.pdbx_description
1 polymer ?
#
loop_
_entity_poly.entity_id
_entity_poly.type
_entity_poly.pdbx_seq_one_letter_code
_entity_poly.pdbx_strand_id
1 'polypeptide(L)'
;PIYKGNHPAAKSVLLFPRKAVHAGTVANVQKFLKLGDSLLDRHILFDVIPDDLNTAEALANYKAVYRVDGIAPAASSRFKITAPKTVRASLSRPAKGDKLHLHFVNYNRTEPAKPKSAGGGIHDEKPIAAERVQFVFTIPEGKFLKSVRFFTPERDKPLELLPRILDTNGQRVEISVLEFLVYAVVELEFE
;
A
#
# COMPACT_ATOMS: atom_id res chain seq x y z
N PRO A 1 -14.55 9.33 -9.50
CA PRO A 1 -13.22 8.76 -9.78
C PRO A 1 -12.52 8.42 -8.46
N ILE A 2 -12.02 7.18 -8.33
CA ILE A 2 -11.41 6.60 -7.11
C ILE A 2 -10.15 7.38 -6.65
N TYR A 3 -9.55 8.16 -7.52
CA TYR A 3 -8.25 8.82 -7.28
C TYR A 3 -8.35 10.31 -6.97
N LYS A 4 -9.42 10.98 -7.36
CA LYS A 4 -9.51 12.43 -7.22
C LYS A 4 -9.78 12.82 -5.77
N GLY A 5 -8.87 13.63 -5.18
CA GLY A 5 -9.01 14.15 -3.83
C GLY A 5 -8.70 13.13 -2.73
N ASN A 6 -7.97 12.05 -3.04
CA ASN A 6 -7.50 11.11 -2.04
C ASN A 6 -6.32 11.68 -1.25
N HIS A 7 -6.28 11.38 0.04
CA HIS A 7 -5.21 11.71 0.96
C HIS A 7 -4.52 10.43 1.46
N PRO A 8 -3.22 10.47 1.76
CA PRO A 8 -2.52 9.39 2.43
C PRO A 8 -3.22 8.98 3.73
N ALA A 9 -3.25 7.68 4.03
CA ALA A 9 -3.97 7.17 5.20
C ALA A 9 -3.18 6.11 5.99
N ALA A 10 -1.94 5.84 5.61
CA ALA A 10 -1.06 4.95 6.36
C ALA A 10 -0.82 5.48 7.78
N LYS A 11 -0.54 4.56 8.71
CA LYS A 11 -0.17 4.91 10.09
C LYS A 11 1.33 4.80 10.33
N SER A 12 2.08 4.53 9.28
CA SER A 12 3.54 4.55 9.26
C SER A 12 4.01 5.52 8.20
N VAL A 13 5.18 6.11 8.42
CA VAL A 13 5.82 7.02 7.47
C VAL A 13 7.29 6.66 7.33
N LEU A 14 7.80 6.70 6.10
CA LEU A 14 9.22 6.58 5.77
C LEU A 14 9.76 7.97 5.39
N LEU A 15 10.78 8.45 6.09
CA LEU A 15 11.37 9.75 5.82
C LEU A 15 12.38 9.66 4.68
N PHE A 16 12.13 10.43 3.61
CA PHE A 16 13.07 10.60 2.52
C PHE A 16 14.19 11.56 2.93
N PRO A 17 15.48 11.20 2.81
CA PRO A 17 16.62 11.99 3.31
C PRO A 17 16.95 13.18 2.39
N ARG A 18 16.00 14.10 2.18
CA ARG A 18 16.13 15.22 1.24
C ARG A 18 17.22 16.20 1.66
N LYS A 19 17.40 16.46 2.96
CA LYS A 19 18.48 17.33 3.47
C LYS A 19 19.86 16.80 3.06
N ALA A 20 20.09 15.49 3.23
CA ALA A 20 21.35 14.86 2.86
C ALA A 20 21.57 14.89 1.33
N VAL A 21 20.52 14.69 0.55
CA VAL A 21 20.59 14.79 -0.92
C VAL A 21 20.98 16.21 -1.36
N HIS A 22 20.36 17.24 -0.79
CA HIS A 22 20.71 18.64 -1.09
C HIS A 22 22.13 18.99 -0.65
N ALA A 23 22.68 18.33 0.37
CA ALA A 23 24.07 18.46 0.79
C ALA A 23 25.06 17.60 -0.03
N GLY A 24 24.60 16.94 -1.11
CA GLY A 24 25.42 16.09 -1.97
C GLY A 24 25.70 14.68 -1.43
N THR A 25 25.05 14.27 -0.33
CA THR A 25 25.26 12.94 0.29
C THR A 25 24.25 11.93 -0.21
N VAL A 26 24.59 11.21 -1.28
CA VAL A 26 23.68 10.23 -1.91
C VAL A 26 23.64 8.86 -1.21
N ALA A 27 24.59 8.55 -0.32
CA ALA A 27 24.64 7.27 0.39
C ALA A 27 23.35 6.97 1.18
N ASN A 28 22.72 8.00 1.73
CA ASN A 28 21.46 7.87 2.46
C ASN A 28 20.27 7.50 1.56
N VAL A 29 20.34 7.83 0.26
CA VAL A 29 19.33 7.40 -0.72
C VAL A 29 19.34 5.88 -0.86
N GLN A 30 20.52 5.26 -0.91
CA GLN A 30 20.64 3.80 -0.98
C GLN A 30 20.07 3.11 0.27
N LYS A 31 20.30 3.70 1.45
CA LYS A 31 19.71 3.21 2.70
C LYS A 31 18.18 3.35 2.69
N PHE A 32 17.67 4.48 2.20
CA PHE A 32 16.24 4.75 2.06
C PHE A 32 15.59 3.71 1.12
N LEU A 33 16.18 3.46 -0.05
CA LEU A 33 15.66 2.47 -1.01
C LEU A 33 15.63 1.08 -0.39
N LYS A 34 16.71 0.61 0.25
CA LYS A 34 16.76 -0.70 0.91
C LYS A 34 15.71 -0.83 2.02
N LEU A 35 15.53 0.22 2.82
CA LEU A 35 14.50 0.22 3.87
C LEU A 35 13.09 0.22 3.26
N GLY A 36 12.85 1.04 2.25
CA GLY A 36 11.60 1.08 1.50
C GLY A 36 11.25 -0.28 0.90
N ASP A 37 12.18 -0.92 0.21
CA ASP A 37 12.01 -2.27 -0.35
C ASP A 37 11.67 -3.29 0.73
N SER A 38 12.37 -3.25 1.87
CA SER A 38 12.07 -4.14 3.01
C SER A 38 10.65 -3.94 3.56
N LEU A 39 10.16 -2.70 3.63
CA LEU A 39 8.79 -2.41 4.05
C LEU A 39 7.77 -2.89 3.02
N LEU A 40 8.04 -2.66 1.73
CA LEU A 40 7.19 -3.12 0.62
C LEU A 40 7.12 -4.65 0.55
N ASP A 41 8.24 -5.36 0.71
CA ASP A 41 8.29 -6.82 0.71
C ASP A 41 7.51 -7.45 1.87
N ARG A 42 7.38 -6.72 2.96
CA ARG A 42 6.59 -7.11 4.15
C ARG A 42 5.16 -6.58 4.10
N HIS A 43 4.78 -5.92 3.02
CA HIS A 43 3.46 -5.29 2.81
C HIS A 43 3.07 -4.33 3.94
N ILE A 44 4.05 -3.63 4.52
CA ILE A 44 3.79 -2.58 5.49
C ILE A 44 3.30 -1.35 4.74
N LEU A 45 2.13 -0.86 5.09
CA LEU A 45 1.57 0.36 4.52
C LEU A 45 2.27 1.58 5.13
N PHE A 46 2.88 2.41 4.31
CA PHE A 46 3.56 3.63 4.74
C PHE A 46 3.39 4.75 3.72
N ASP A 47 3.43 5.97 4.22
CA ASP A 47 3.55 7.18 3.42
C ASP A 47 5.01 7.63 3.35
N VAL A 48 5.37 8.50 2.43
CA VAL A 48 6.70 9.08 2.31
C VAL A 48 6.63 10.58 2.53
N ILE A 49 7.44 11.10 3.45
CA ILE A 49 7.58 12.54 3.71
C ILE A 49 9.07 12.91 3.65
N PRO A 50 9.44 14.00 2.99
CA PRO A 50 10.80 14.55 3.08
C PRO A 50 11.19 14.89 4.52
N ASP A 51 12.46 14.61 4.91
CA ASP A 51 12.94 14.79 6.28
C ASP A 51 13.04 16.25 6.74
N ASP A 52 12.99 17.21 5.84
CA ASP A 52 12.91 18.64 6.13
C ASP A 52 11.47 19.15 6.33
N LEU A 53 10.47 18.33 6.04
CA LEU A 53 9.05 18.59 6.30
C LEU A 53 8.50 17.78 7.48
N ASN A 54 9.35 17.11 8.25
CA ASN A 54 8.96 16.24 9.37
C ASN A 54 8.62 17.00 10.65
N THR A 55 7.78 18.01 10.57
CA THR A 55 7.31 18.75 11.76
C THR A 55 6.52 17.85 12.69
N ALA A 56 6.42 18.22 13.97
CA ALA A 56 5.60 17.48 14.94
C ALA A 56 4.15 17.33 14.46
N GLU A 57 3.60 18.37 13.83
CA GLU A 57 2.25 18.37 13.25
C GLU A 57 2.14 17.38 12.09
N ALA A 58 3.09 17.38 11.15
CA ALA A 58 3.10 16.45 10.01
C ALA A 58 3.20 14.99 10.48
N LEU A 59 3.89 14.73 11.59
CA LEU A 59 4.08 13.38 12.12
C LEU A 59 3.01 12.95 13.14
N ALA A 60 2.17 13.86 13.63
CA ALA A 60 1.19 13.58 14.70
C ALA A 60 0.22 12.43 14.39
N ASN A 61 -0.08 12.20 13.12
CA ASN A 61 -1.01 11.14 12.67
C ASN A 61 -0.35 9.77 12.46
N TYR A 62 0.99 9.69 12.55
CA TYR A 62 1.73 8.45 12.34
C TYR A 62 2.11 7.80 13.66
N LYS A 63 1.94 6.48 13.72
CA LYS A 63 2.31 5.66 14.87
C LYS A 63 3.73 5.12 14.79
N ALA A 64 4.30 5.04 13.58
CA ALA A 64 5.66 4.62 13.33
C ALA A 64 6.34 5.55 12.34
N VAL A 65 7.58 5.94 12.64
CA VAL A 65 8.41 6.78 11.79
C VAL A 65 9.69 6.02 11.47
N TYR A 66 9.87 5.64 10.22
CA TYR A 66 11.06 4.95 9.72
C TYR A 66 12.08 5.96 9.20
N ARG A 67 13.34 5.80 9.61
CA ARG A 67 14.47 6.67 9.24
C ARG A 67 15.63 5.81 8.76
N VAL A 68 16.48 6.36 7.92
CA VAL A 68 17.67 5.68 7.39
C VAL A 68 18.75 5.37 8.44
N ASP A 69 18.70 6.03 9.58
CA ASP A 69 19.63 5.93 10.72
C ASP A 69 19.04 5.26 11.96
N GLY A 70 17.80 4.80 11.89
CA GLY A 70 17.14 4.14 13.01
C GLY A 70 15.82 3.48 12.62
N ILE A 71 15.46 2.42 13.36
CA ILE A 71 14.18 1.73 13.21
C ILE A 71 13.26 2.21 14.33
N ALA A 72 12.15 2.84 13.96
CA ALA A 72 11.05 3.05 14.90
C ALA A 72 10.40 1.70 15.24
N PRO A 73 9.85 1.53 16.45
CA PRO A 73 9.11 0.33 16.81
C PRO A 73 7.98 0.11 15.80
N ALA A 74 7.74 -1.16 15.47
CA ALA A 74 6.66 -1.54 14.58
C ALA A 74 5.32 -1.09 15.18
N ALA A 75 4.65 -0.17 14.50
CA ALA A 75 3.28 0.18 14.88
C ALA A 75 2.36 -1.00 14.56
N SER A 76 1.43 -1.31 15.45
CA SER A 76 0.35 -2.23 15.11
C SER A 76 -0.47 -1.62 13.97
N SER A 77 -0.34 -2.20 12.78
CA SER A 77 -1.16 -1.81 11.64
C SER A 77 -2.56 -2.41 11.79
N ARG A 78 -3.59 -1.64 11.43
CA ARG A 78 -4.95 -2.18 11.27
C ARG A 78 -5.05 -3.18 10.11
N PHE A 79 -4.07 -3.17 9.22
CA PHE A 79 -3.98 -4.06 8.07
C PHE A 79 -2.85 -5.05 8.24
N LYS A 80 -3.13 -6.32 8.00
CA LYS A 80 -2.12 -7.36 7.80
C LYS A 80 -2.35 -7.95 6.42
N ILE A 81 -1.45 -7.65 5.49
CA ILE A 81 -1.55 -8.08 4.09
C ILE A 81 -0.70 -9.31 3.89
N THR A 82 -1.24 -10.28 3.18
CA THR A 82 -0.53 -11.47 2.69
C THR A 82 -0.66 -11.48 1.17
N ALA A 83 0.45 -11.36 0.48
CA ALA A 83 0.51 -11.30 -0.98
C ALA A 83 1.90 -11.75 -1.47
N PRO A 84 2.05 -12.08 -2.77
CA PRO A 84 3.37 -12.24 -3.38
C PRO A 84 4.19 -10.94 -3.26
N LYS A 85 5.52 -11.06 -3.15
CA LYS A 85 6.42 -9.89 -3.08
C LYS A 85 6.35 -8.97 -4.29
N THR A 86 5.88 -9.46 -5.42
CA THR A 86 5.64 -8.67 -6.63
C THR A 86 4.44 -7.73 -6.50
N VAL A 87 3.59 -7.91 -5.49
CA VAL A 87 2.45 -7.03 -5.21
C VAL A 87 2.87 -5.97 -4.20
N ARG A 88 2.66 -4.70 -4.54
CA ARG A 88 2.89 -3.56 -3.65
C ARG A 88 1.55 -2.97 -3.23
N ALA A 89 1.44 -2.57 -1.98
CA ALA A 89 0.20 -2.03 -1.43
C ALA A 89 0.39 -0.63 -0.90
N SER A 90 -0.64 0.21 -1.06
CA SER A 90 -0.72 1.54 -0.44
C SER A 90 -2.14 1.84 0.02
N LEU A 91 -2.29 2.74 0.97
CA LEU A 91 -3.56 3.09 1.59
C LEU A 91 -3.87 4.57 1.40
N SER A 92 -5.08 4.87 0.94
CA SER A 92 -5.57 6.23 0.86
C SER A 92 -6.99 6.34 1.40
N ARG A 93 -7.45 7.58 1.62
CA ARG A 93 -8.83 7.90 1.95
C ARG A 93 -9.31 9.07 1.08
N PRO A 94 -10.56 9.08 0.62
CA PRO A 94 -11.11 10.23 -0.06
C PRO A 94 -11.28 11.41 0.90
N ALA A 95 -11.34 12.63 0.34
CA ALA A 95 -11.54 13.84 1.15
C ALA A 95 -12.94 13.89 1.81
N LYS A 96 -13.90 13.15 1.25
CA LYS A 96 -15.28 13.09 1.75
C LYS A 96 -15.74 11.63 1.86
N GLY A 97 -16.60 11.38 2.83
CA GLY A 97 -17.12 10.04 3.10
C GLY A 97 -16.21 9.22 4.02
N ASP A 98 -16.80 8.18 4.58
CA ASP A 98 -16.12 7.27 5.50
C ASP A 98 -15.65 6.03 4.74
N LYS A 99 -14.55 6.19 4.02
CA LYS A 99 -13.99 5.17 3.13
C LYS A 99 -12.49 5.06 3.27
N LEU A 100 -11.99 3.86 2.99
CA LEU A 100 -10.57 3.59 2.77
C LEU A 100 -10.40 2.91 1.42
N HIS A 101 -9.35 3.27 0.71
CA HIS A 101 -8.94 2.65 -0.54
C HIS A 101 -7.59 1.96 -0.34
N LEU A 102 -7.59 0.64 -0.42
CA LEU A 102 -6.38 -0.16 -0.43
C LEU A 102 -6.03 -0.47 -1.88
N HIS A 103 -4.92 0.11 -2.34
CA HIS A 103 -4.43 -0.03 -3.70
C HIS A 103 -3.40 -1.15 -3.76
N PHE A 104 -3.46 -1.95 -4.82
CA PHE A 104 -2.48 -2.98 -5.13
C PHE A 104 -1.91 -2.76 -6.51
N VAL A 105 -0.58 -2.81 -6.62
CA VAL A 105 0.15 -2.79 -7.90
C VAL A 105 0.92 -4.09 -8.01
N ASN A 106 0.72 -4.82 -9.10
CA ASN A 106 1.41 -6.07 -9.35
C ASN A 106 2.51 -5.85 -10.40
N TYR A 107 3.73 -6.16 -10.03
CA TYR A 107 4.92 -6.07 -10.89
C TYR A 107 5.33 -7.44 -11.47
N ASN A 108 4.51 -8.48 -11.25
CA ASN A 108 4.80 -9.80 -11.79
C ASN A 108 4.59 -9.83 -13.31
N ARG A 109 5.62 -10.23 -14.03
CA ARG A 109 5.62 -10.30 -15.48
C ARG A 109 6.62 -11.33 -16.01
N THR A 110 6.42 -11.77 -17.23
CA THR A 110 7.41 -12.60 -17.91
C THR A 110 8.67 -11.77 -18.22
N GLU A 111 9.84 -12.33 -17.93
CA GLU A 111 11.10 -11.71 -18.32
C GLU A 111 11.47 -12.17 -19.74
N PRO A 112 11.97 -11.26 -20.60
CA PRO A 112 12.44 -11.65 -21.92
C PRO A 112 13.67 -12.55 -21.83
N ALA A 113 13.77 -13.54 -22.72
CA ALA A 113 14.88 -14.51 -22.74
C ALA A 113 16.26 -13.83 -22.95
N LYS A 114 16.29 -12.65 -23.55
CA LYS A 114 17.48 -11.80 -23.69
C LYS A 114 17.14 -10.40 -23.17
N PRO A 115 17.90 -9.88 -22.17
CA PRO A 115 17.72 -8.50 -21.73
C PRO A 115 17.89 -7.55 -22.91
N LYS A 116 16.89 -6.74 -23.18
CA LYS A 116 16.95 -5.65 -24.16
C LYS A 116 17.56 -4.40 -23.53
N SER A 117 18.04 -3.50 -24.36
CA SER A 117 18.49 -2.18 -23.88
C SER A 117 17.37 -1.45 -23.15
N ALA A 118 17.73 -0.58 -22.22
CA ALA A 118 16.78 0.23 -21.47
C ALA A 118 15.75 0.89 -22.42
N GLY A 119 14.46 0.74 -22.11
CA GLY A 119 13.35 1.25 -22.91
C GLY A 119 12.84 0.31 -24.03
N GLY A 120 13.45 -0.87 -24.24
CA GLY A 120 13.04 -1.81 -25.29
C GLY A 120 12.12 -2.96 -24.82
N GLY A 121 11.79 -3.03 -23.53
CA GLY A 121 11.22 -4.23 -22.93
C GLY A 121 9.71 -4.44 -23.02
N ILE A 122 8.94 -3.45 -23.37
CA ILE A 122 7.47 -3.49 -23.23
C ILE A 122 6.80 -4.52 -24.14
N HIS A 123 7.38 -4.87 -25.28
CA HIS A 123 6.75 -5.76 -26.26
C HIS A 123 6.79 -7.25 -25.89
N ASP A 124 7.77 -7.66 -25.11
CA ASP A 124 7.99 -9.08 -24.75
C ASP A 124 7.61 -9.41 -23.30
N GLU A 125 7.31 -8.39 -22.48
CA GLU A 125 6.91 -8.53 -21.09
C GLU A 125 5.40 -8.58 -20.98
N LYS A 126 4.87 -9.72 -20.54
CA LYS A 126 3.44 -9.88 -20.30
C LYS A 126 3.16 -9.93 -18.80
N PRO A 127 2.18 -9.19 -18.29
CA PRO A 127 1.81 -9.28 -16.90
C PRO A 127 1.33 -10.71 -16.57
N ILE A 128 1.76 -11.21 -15.42
CA ILE A 128 1.29 -12.46 -14.82
C ILE A 128 0.35 -12.06 -13.68
N ALA A 129 -0.85 -12.60 -13.67
CA ALA A 129 -1.85 -12.24 -12.68
C ALA A 129 -1.37 -12.44 -11.23
N ALA A 130 -1.77 -11.52 -10.37
CA ALA A 130 -1.59 -11.66 -8.93
C ALA A 130 -2.71 -12.55 -8.38
N GLU A 131 -2.32 -13.64 -7.76
CA GLU A 131 -3.18 -14.57 -7.07
C GLU A 131 -2.89 -14.56 -5.57
N ARG A 132 -3.82 -15.11 -4.76
CA ARG A 132 -3.64 -15.33 -3.31
C ARG A 132 -3.32 -14.04 -2.53
N VAL A 133 -3.87 -12.92 -2.98
CA VAL A 133 -3.81 -11.67 -2.24
C VAL A 133 -4.95 -11.64 -1.24
N GLN A 134 -4.62 -11.45 0.02
CA GLN A 134 -5.61 -11.34 1.10
C GLN A 134 -5.12 -10.36 2.16
N PHE A 135 -6.04 -9.80 2.91
CA PHE A 135 -5.68 -8.98 4.05
C PHE A 135 -6.66 -9.14 5.21
N VAL A 136 -6.13 -9.05 6.41
CA VAL A 136 -6.91 -8.93 7.64
C VAL A 136 -6.97 -7.46 8.01
N PHE A 137 -8.15 -6.98 8.31
CA PHE A 137 -8.41 -5.60 8.69
C PHE A 137 -9.16 -5.53 10.02
N THR A 138 -8.71 -4.62 10.90
CA THR A 138 -9.42 -4.30 12.13
C THR A 138 -10.27 -3.05 11.90
N ILE A 139 -11.59 -3.20 11.98
CA ILE A 139 -12.57 -2.13 11.80
C ILE A 139 -12.33 -1.07 12.89
N PRO A 140 -12.36 0.23 12.55
CA PRO A 140 -12.27 1.29 13.55
C PRO A 140 -13.34 1.17 14.61
N GLU A 141 -12.99 1.50 15.85
CA GLU A 141 -13.93 1.53 16.96
C GLU A 141 -15.12 2.43 16.65
N GLY A 142 -16.32 1.97 16.98
CA GLY A 142 -17.58 2.69 16.72
C GLY A 142 -18.00 2.71 15.25
N LYS A 143 -17.35 1.94 14.38
CA LYS A 143 -17.72 1.82 12.95
C LYS A 143 -18.17 0.41 12.63
N PHE A 144 -19.01 0.33 11.58
CA PHE A 144 -19.40 -0.93 10.95
C PHE A 144 -18.96 -0.94 9.49
N LEU A 145 -18.51 -2.09 9.00
CA LEU A 145 -18.14 -2.27 7.61
C LEU A 145 -19.42 -2.44 6.78
N LYS A 146 -19.76 -1.42 5.99
CA LYS A 146 -20.98 -1.38 5.18
C LYS A 146 -20.83 -2.16 3.89
N SER A 147 -19.71 -1.97 3.17
CA SER A 147 -19.44 -2.66 1.92
C SER A 147 -17.95 -2.79 1.63
N VAL A 148 -17.59 -3.81 0.85
CA VAL A 148 -16.23 -4.02 0.33
C VAL A 148 -16.34 -4.17 -1.18
N ARG A 149 -15.74 -3.27 -1.94
CA ARG A 149 -15.81 -3.27 -3.41
C ARG A 149 -14.44 -3.40 -4.03
N PHE A 150 -14.32 -4.27 -5.01
CA PHE A 150 -13.11 -4.53 -5.78
C PHE A 150 -13.21 -3.88 -7.16
N PHE A 151 -12.19 -3.13 -7.51
CA PHE A 151 -12.04 -2.44 -8.80
C PHE A 151 -10.73 -2.88 -9.45
N THR A 152 -10.78 -3.15 -10.74
CA THR A 152 -9.60 -3.42 -11.57
C THR A 152 -9.87 -2.97 -13.00
N PRO A 153 -8.85 -2.54 -13.77
CA PRO A 153 -9.03 -2.16 -15.18
C PRO A 153 -9.56 -3.28 -16.08
N GLU A 154 -9.40 -4.54 -15.67
CA GLU A 154 -9.87 -5.70 -16.42
C GLU A 154 -11.40 -5.90 -16.33
N ARG A 155 -12.11 -5.05 -15.58
CA ARG A 155 -13.56 -5.15 -15.37
C ARG A 155 -14.24 -3.79 -15.48
N ASP A 156 -15.35 -3.74 -16.22
CA ASP A 156 -16.13 -2.52 -16.39
C ASP A 156 -16.89 -2.09 -15.12
N LYS A 157 -17.21 -3.06 -14.27
CA LYS A 157 -17.98 -2.83 -13.04
C LYS A 157 -17.24 -3.36 -11.82
N PRO A 158 -17.34 -2.66 -10.68
CA PRO A 158 -16.82 -3.18 -9.43
C PRO A 158 -17.56 -4.44 -9.00
N LEU A 159 -16.86 -5.32 -8.29
CA LEU A 159 -17.41 -6.50 -7.66
C LEU A 159 -17.48 -6.29 -6.15
N GLU A 160 -18.53 -6.79 -5.54
CA GLU A 160 -18.63 -6.85 -4.09
C GLU A 160 -17.85 -8.06 -3.57
N LEU A 161 -17.03 -7.82 -2.55
CA LEU A 161 -16.29 -8.86 -1.85
C LEU A 161 -16.97 -9.13 -0.51
N LEU A 162 -17.08 -10.42 -0.17
CA LEU A 162 -17.66 -10.84 1.11
C LEU A 162 -16.54 -10.99 2.16
N PRO A 163 -16.55 -10.20 3.24
CA PRO A 163 -15.59 -10.33 4.32
C PRO A 163 -15.87 -11.59 5.15
N ARG A 164 -14.81 -12.29 5.55
CA ARG A 164 -14.87 -13.37 6.54
C ARG A 164 -14.61 -12.80 7.93
N ILE A 165 -15.57 -12.91 8.83
CA ILE A 165 -15.43 -12.48 10.23
C ILE A 165 -14.46 -13.41 10.96
N LEU A 166 -13.48 -12.85 11.68
CA LEU A 166 -12.44 -13.59 12.39
C LEU A 166 -12.60 -13.60 13.91
N ASP A 167 -13.44 -12.74 14.44
CA ASP A 167 -13.69 -12.64 15.89
C ASP A 167 -15.17 -12.54 16.20
N THR A 168 -15.52 -12.80 17.48
CA THR A 168 -16.90 -12.80 17.94
C THR A 168 -17.57 -11.43 17.96
N ASN A 169 -16.77 -10.36 17.94
CA ASN A 169 -17.26 -8.98 18.00
C ASN A 169 -17.44 -8.37 16.59
N GLY A 170 -17.09 -9.12 15.53
CA GLY A 170 -17.18 -8.64 14.15
C GLY A 170 -16.21 -7.50 13.81
N GLN A 171 -15.26 -7.21 14.67
CA GLN A 171 -14.32 -6.10 14.51
C GLN A 171 -13.11 -6.46 13.65
N ARG A 172 -12.85 -7.76 13.46
CA ARG A 172 -11.71 -8.23 12.70
C ARG A 172 -12.19 -9.08 11.55
N VAL A 173 -11.88 -8.65 10.34
CA VAL A 173 -12.34 -9.28 9.11
C VAL A 173 -11.17 -9.63 8.19
N GLU A 174 -11.32 -10.72 7.45
CA GLU A 174 -10.42 -11.11 6.37
C GLU A 174 -11.12 -10.92 5.03
N ILE A 175 -10.40 -10.35 4.08
CA ILE A 175 -10.87 -10.11 2.73
C ILE A 175 -9.90 -10.78 1.76
N SER A 176 -10.43 -11.68 0.92
CA SER A 176 -9.71 -12.26 -0.21
C SER A 176 -9.91 -11.36 -1.42
N VAL A 177 -8.79 -10.89 -1.99
CA VAL A 177 -8.79 -10.06 -3.20
C VAL A 177 -8.84 -10.98 -4.41
N LEU A 178 -9.68 -10.66 -5.38
CA LEU A 178 -9.76 -11.39 -6.62
C LEU A 178 -8.49 -11.20 -7.46
N GLU A 179 -8.27 -12.12 -8.38
CA GLU A 179 -7.18 -12.04 -9.36
C GLU A 179 -7.23 -10.74 -10.16
N PHE A 180 -6.05 -10.14 -10.38
CA PHE A 180 -5.86 -8.94 -11.20
C PHE A 180 -4.49 -8.96 -11.88
N LEU A 181 -4.37 -8.33 -13.06
CA LEU A 181 -3.12 -8.34 -13.83
C LEU A 181 -2.11 -7.33 -13.29
N VAL A 182 -2.45 -6.06 -13.29
CA VAL A 182 -1.49 -4.99 -12.99
C VAL A 182 -1.92 -4.15 -11.80
N TYR A 183 -3.21 -3.85 -11.69
CA TYR A 183 -3.70 -2.91 -10.70
C TYR A 183 -5.07 -3.28 -10.15
N ALA A 184 -5.23 -3.12 -8.86
CA ALA A 184 -6.52 -3.28 -8.21
C ALA A 184 -6.71 -2.29 -7.06
N VAL A 185 -7.96 -1.96 -6.75
CA VAL A 185 -8.35 -1.20 -5.57
C VAL A 185 -9.43 -1.96 -4.82
N VAL A 186 -9.26 -2.07 -3.51
CA VAL A 186 -10.34 -2.49 -2.61
C VAL A 186 -10.81 -1.27 -1.84
N GLU A 187 -12.05 -0.90 -2.05
CA GLU A 187 -12.73 0.16 -1.30
C GLU A 187 -13.45 -0.47 -0.11
N LEU A 188 -13.17 0.04 1.08
CA LEU A 188 -13.86 -0.27 2.33
C LEU A 188 -14.75 0.94 2.67
N GLU A 189 -16.05 0.75 2.74
CA GLU A 189 -17.03 1.79 3.14
C GLU A 189 -17.57 1.48 4.53
N PHE A 190 -17.63 2.50 5.38
CA PHE A 190 -18.10 2.38 6.76
C PHE A 190 -19.36 3.21 7.01
N GLU A 191 -20.07 2.84 8.06
CA GLU A 191 -21.18 3.58 8.66
C GLU A 191 -21.02 3.72 10.16
#